data_ec09a87bc2683e05c3c3e0c30cd3f920
#
_entry.id   ec09a87bc2683e05c3c3e0c30cd3f920
#
_cell.length_a   1.000
_cell.length_b   1.000
_cell.length_c   1.000
_cell.angle_alpha   90.00
_cell.angle_beta   90.00
_cell.angle_gamma   90.00
#
_symmetry.space_group_name_H-M   'P 1'
#
loop_
_entity.id
_entity.type
_entity.pdbx_description
1 polymer ?
#
loop_
_entity_poly.entity_id
_entity_poly.type
_entity_poly.pdbx_seq_one_letter_code
_entity_poly.pdbx_strand_id
1 'polypeptide(L)'
;MSGIKSDRWIRSQCIPSHLQLKRADGGNFKPMIEPFESGQVRESLHPKHYGETTVVNGVGVRSSKIISYGTSSYGYDARCSDEFKVFTNIHSTVVDPKNFDDKSFVDFKGPSCIIPPNSFALARTVEYFRI
;
A
#
# COMPACT_ATOMS: atom_id res chain seq x y z
N MET A 1 25.36 10.06 -8.00
CA MET A 1 24.71 8.76 -7.69
C MET A 1 23.56 8.99 -6.74
N SER A 2 22.37 8.55 -7.09
CA SER A 2 21.20 8.62 -6.21
C SER A 2 21.26 7.43 -5.25
N GLY A 3 21.67 7.67 -3.99
CA GLY A 3 21.68 6.63 -2.95
C GLY A 3 20.28 6.31 -2.42
N ILE A 4 20.17 5.25 -1.58
CA ILE A 4 18.94 4.88 -0.88
C ILE A 4 18.44 6.08 -0.08
N LYS A 5 17.16 6.40 -0.21
CA LYS A 5 16.53 7.52 0.47
C LYS A 5 16.03 7.09 1.85
N SER A 6 16.30 7.93 2.88
CA SER A 6 15.83 7.67 4.24
C SER A 6 14.35 8.05 4.41
N ASP A 7 13.76 7.61 5.53
CA ASP A 7 12.42 7.99 5.98
C ASP A 7 12.22 9.51 6.03
N ARG A 8 13.24 10.27 6.47
CA ARG A 8 13.20 11.74 6.51
C ARG A 8 12.99 12.34 5.11
N TRP A 9 13.69 11.80 4.12
CA TRP A 9 13.53 12.26 2.74
C TRP A 9 12.12 11.91 2.23
N ILE A 10 11.63 10.67 2.45
CA ILE A 10 10.29 10.26 2.04
C ILE A 10 9.23 11.17 2.65
N ARG A 11 9.31 11.43 3.97
CA ARG A 11 8.38 12.34 4.66
C ARG A 11 8.45 13.76 4.09
N SER A 12 9.64 14.27 3.75
CA SER A 12 9.76 15.61 3.15
C SER A 12 9.11 15.75 1.78
N GLN A 13 8.95 14.62 1.05
CA GLN A 13 8.25 14.59 -0.24
C GLN A 13 6.73 14.40 -0.11
N CYS A 14 6.25 14.00 1.06
CA CYS A 14 4.85 13.68 1.28
C CYS A 14 4.13 14.64 2.23
N ILE A 15 4.86 15.28 3.15
CA ILE A 15 4.31 16.22 4.12
C ILE A 15 4.77 17.63 3.73
N PRO A 16 3.86 18.54 3.39
CA PRO A 16 4.25 19.92 3.08
C PRO A 16 4.79 20.59 4.34
N SER A 17 5.96 21.19 4.29
CA SER A 17 6.32 22.22 5.26
C SER A 17 5.40 23.43 5.03
N HIS A 18 5.10 24.22 6.09
CA HIS A 18 4.29 25.43 5.95
C HIS A 18 4.85 26.45 4.93
N LEU A 19 6.10 26.30 4.50
CA LEU A 19 6.73 27.06 3.41
C LEU A 19 6.48 26.47 2.01
N GLN A 20 6.00 25.22 1.90
CA GLN A 20 5.83 24.49 0.63
C GLN A 20 4.34 24.29 0.23
N LEU A 21 3.40 24.95 0.92
CA LEU A 21 1.98 24.88 0.60
C LEU A 21 1.63 25.36 -0.81
N LYS A 22 2.49 26.23 -1.37
CA LYS A 22 2.40 26.65 -2.77
C LYS A 22 3.73 26.33 -3.47
N ARG A 23 3.67 25.65 -4.59
CA ARG A 23 4.82 25.46 -5.47
C ARG A 23 5.21 26.81 -6.09
N ALA A 24 6.46 26.94 -6.50
CA ALA A 24 6.94 28.14 -7.21
C ALA A 24 6.16 28.43 -8.51
N ASP A 25 5.50 27.41 -9.07
CA ASP A 25 4.61 27.49 -10.24
C ASP A 25 3.16 27.87 -9.91
N GLY A 26 2.84 28.23 -8.65
CA GLY A 26 1.50 28.57 -8.19
C GLY A 26 0.57 27.35 -7.94
N GLY A 27 1.05 26.14 -8.20
CA GLY A 27 0.28 24.90 -8.00
C GLY A 27 0.22 24.48 -6.52
N ASN A 28 -0.82 23.72 -6.18
CA ASN A 28 -0.92 23.10 -4.86
C ASN A 28 0.15 21.99 -4.71
N PHE A 29 0.67 21.84 -3.48
CA PHE A 29 1.55 20.72 -3.15
C PHE A 29 0.84 19.39 -3.43
N LYS A 30 1.51 18.50 -4.18
CA LYS A 30 1.05 17.11 -4.39
C LYS A 30 2.04 16.17 -3.73
N PRO A 31 1.61 15.36 -2.76
CA PRO A 31 2.49 14.42 -2.10
C PRO A 31 3.00 13.34 -3.08
N MET A 32 4.22 12.86 -2.85
CA MET A 32 4.81 11.77 -3.65
C MET A 32 4.02 10.47 -3.48
N ILE A 33 3.48 10.23 -2.28
CA ILE A 33 2.66 9.04 -1.94
C ILE A 33 1.32 9.54 -1.40
N GLU A 34 0.22 8.97 -1.88
CA GLU A 34 -1.14 9.35 -1.48
C GLU A 34 -2.09 8.15 -1.48
N PRO A 35 -2.78 7.81 -0.36
CA PRO A 35 -2.62 8.41 0.97
C PRO A 35 -1.28 8.07 1.60
N PHE A 36 -0.71 8.97 2.41
CA PHE A 36 0.59 8.82 3.01
C PHE A 36 0.51 8.53 4.52
N GLU A 37 1.21 7.48 4.95
CA GLU A 37 1.40 7.15 6.37
C GLU A 37 2.82 7.48 6.81
N SER A 38 2.96 8.44 7.72
CA SER A 38 4.26 8.97 8.14
C SER A 38 5.06 8.03 9.04
N GLY A 39 4.44 7.02 9.60
CA GLY A 39 5.05 5.99 10.44
C GLY A 39 4.64 4.60 10.00
N GLN A 40 5.23 3.58 10.59
CA GLN A 40 4.84 2.21 10.34
C GLN A 40 3.64 1.83 11.20
N VAL A 41 2.52 1.52 10.56
CA VAL A 41 1.29 1.04 11.21
C VAL A 41 1.36 -0.48 11.33
N ARG A 42 1.21 -1.02 12.54
CA ARG A 42 1.31 -2.45 12.83
C ARG A 42 0.06 -3.02 13.50
N GLU A 43 -0.83 -2.14 13.95
CA GLU A 43 -2.03 -2.49 14.68
C GLU A 43 -3.20 -1.67 14.17
N SER A 44 -4.35 -2.29 14.10
CA SER A 44 -5.62 -1.63 13.78
C SER A 44 -6.52 -1.65 15.01
N LEU A 45 -7.12 -0.51 15.33
CA LEU A 45 -8.11 -0.40 16.41
C LEU A 45 -9.48 -0.73 15.84
N HIS A 46 -10.01 -1.89 16.21
CA HIS A 46 -11.36 -2.29 15.84
C HIS A 46 -12.25 -2.45 17.08
N PRO A 47 -13.47 -1.91 17.08
CA PRO A 47 -14.38 -2.03 18.22
C PRO A 47 -14.91 -3.45 18.47
N LYS A 48 -14.65 -4.44 17.62
CA LYS A 48 -15.33 -5.74 17.66
C LYS A 48 -14.51 -7.00 17.33
N HIS A 49 -13.18 -7.05 17.34
CA HIS A 49 -12.49 -8.32 17.09
C HIS A 49 -11.34 -8.63 18.06
N TYR A 50 -11.03 -9.92 18.20
CA TYR A 50 -10.10 -10.58 19.12
C TYR A 50 -8.75 -9.84 19.26
N GLY A 51 -8.38 -9.47 20.47
CA GLY A 51 -7.10 -8.84 20.83
C GLY A 51 -7.11 -8.30 22.27
N GLU A 52 -5.99 -7.76 22.73
CA GLU A 52 -5.90 -7.09 24.02
C GLU A 52 -6.78 -5.83 24.05
N THR A 53 -7.49 -5.64 25.16
CA THR A 53 -8.38 -4.49 25.33
C THR A 53 -7.59 -3.32 25.88
N THR A 54 -7.41 -2.28 25.08
CA THR A 54 -6.88 -0.99 25.53
C THR A 54 -8.04 -0.03 25.77
N VAL A 55 -8.04 0.69 26.86
CA VAL A 55 -9.07 1.68 27.16
C VAL A 55 -8.63 3.03 26.59
N VAL A 56 -9.36 3.53 25.57
CA VAL A 56 -9.16 4.86 25.01
C VAL A 56 -10.41 5.69 25.27
N ASN A 57 -10.26 6.81 25.97
CA ASN A 57 -11.36 7.71 26.36
C ASN A 57 -12.52 6.99 27.09
N GLY A 58 -12.22 6.02 27.96
CA GLY A 58 -13.23 5.28 28.73
C GLY A 58 -13.96 4.18 27.94
N VAL A 59 -13.62 3.96 26.68
CA VAL A 59 -14.17 2.90 25.83
C VAL A 59 -13.12 1.81 25.63
N GLY A 60 -13.49 0.56 25.90
CA GLY A 60 -12.65 -0.60 25.64
C GLY A 60 -12.49 -0.79 24.11
N VAL A 61 -11.30 -0.51 23.59
CA VAL A 61 -10.94 -0.71 22.20
C VAL A 61 -9.97 -1.87 22.11
N ARG A 62 -10.23 -2.84 21.24
CA ARG A 62 -9.32 -3.95 21.02
C ARG A 62 -8.42 -3.65 19.83
N SER A 63 -7.12 -3.81 20.03
CA SER A 63 -6.15 -3.76 18.95
C SER A 63 -5.95 -5.16 18.36
N SER A 64 -5.83 -5.24 17.06
CA SER A 64 -5.42 -6.47 16.36
C SER A 64 -4.18 -6.18 15.54
N LYS A 65 -3.23 -7.12 15.56
CA LYS A 65 -2.06 -7.06 14.68
C LYS A 65 -2.51 -7.17 13.23
N ILE A 66 -1.95 -6.32 12.39
CA ILE A 66 -2.19 -6.30 10.95
C ILE A 66 -0.86 -6.44 10.20
N ILE A 67 -0.93 -6.74 8.90
CA ILE A 67 0.23 -6.63 8.03
C ILE A 67 0.67 -5.17 8.04
N SER A 68 1.93 -4.93 8.44
CA SER A 68 2.45 -3.57 8.60
C SER A 68 2.51 -2.82 7.27
N TYR A 69 2.21 -1.53 7.32
CA TYR A 69 2.34 -0.63 6.18
C TYR A 69 2.79 0.77 6.63
N GLY A 70 3.19 1.61 5.68
CA GLY A 70 3.64 2.97 5.94
C GLY A 70 5.15 3.14 5.87
N THR A 71 5.66 4.27 6.36
CA THR A 71 7.07 4.63 6.24
C THR A 71 7.95 3.81 7.18
N SER A 72 8.89 3.06 6.62
CA SER A 72 9.97 2.36 7.31
C SER A 72 11.28 3.18 7.24
N SER A 73 12.38 2.67 7.81
CA SER A 73 13.66 3.42 7.89
C SER A 73 14.23 3.85 6.54
N TYR A 74 14.05 3.03 5.49
CA TYR A 74 14.61 3.24 4.16
C TYR A 74 13.64 2.92 3.03
N GLY A 75 12.34 2.96 3.31
CA GLY A 75 11.33 2.63 2.31
C GLY A 75 9.92 2.93 2.79
N TYR A 76 8.99 2.48 2.00
CA TYR A 76 7.56 2.57 2.29
C TYR A 76 6.90 1.23 2.00
N ASP A 77 6.25 0.66 3.00
CA ASP A 77 5.51 -0.58 2.89
C ASP A 77 4.10 -0.26 2.37
N ALA A 78 3.87 -0.51 1.08
CA ALA A 78 2.60 -0.23 0.43
C ALA A 78 1.56 -1.30 0.76
N ARG A 79 0.28 -0.89 0.76
CA ARG A 79 -0.86 -1.81 0.92
C ARG A 79 -1.32 -2.34 -0.43
N CYS A 80 -1.67 -3.62 -0.50
CA CYS A 80 -2.46 -4.12 -1.61
C CYS A 80 -3.92 -3.68 -1.48
N SER A 81 -4.54 -3.30 -2.59
CA SER A 81 -5.99 -3.12 -2.66
C SER A 81 -6.69 -4.49 -2.64
N ASP A 82 -8.01 -4.47 -2.64
CA ASP A 82 -8.85 -5.67 -2.70
C ASP A 82 -9.08 -6.20 -4.13
N GLU A 83 -8.35 -5.67 -5.12
CA GLU A 83 -8.49 -6.02 -6.53
C GLU A 83 -7.25 -6.76 -7.02
N PHE A 84 -7.46 -7.96 -7.53
CA PHE A 84 -6.41 -8.87 -7.99
C PHE A 84 -6.72 -9.42 -9.36
N LYS A 85 -5.68 -9.67 -10.16
CA LYS A 85 -5.73 -10.49 -11.37
C LYS A 85 -4.87 -11.73 -11.13
N VAL A 86 -5.50 -12.89 -11.00
CA VAL A 86 -4.82 -14.16 -10.75
C VAL A 86 -4.52 -14.82 -12.08
N PHE A 87 -3.24 -15.14 -12.30
CA PHE A 87 -2.82 -15.83 -13.52
C PHE A 87 -3.29 -17.29 -13.52
N THR A 88 -3.83 -17.71 -14.65
CA THR A 88 -4.18 -19.10 -14.90
C THR A 88 -3.44 -19.58 -16.15
N ASN A 89 -2.74 -20.72 -16.06
CA ASN A 89 -1.97 -21.28 -17.17
C ASN A 89 -2.82 -22.08 -18.17
N ILE A 90 -4.14 -21.91 -18.15
CA ILE A 90 -5.06 -22.68 -19.01
C ILE A 90 -4.92 -22.28 -20.47
N HIS A 91 -4.66 -21.01 -20.74
CA HIS A 91 -4.64 -20.46 -22.11
C HIS A 91 -3.25 -20.07 -22.60
N SER A 92 -2.25 -19.97 -21.71
CA SER A 92 -0.88 -19.59 -22.09
C SER A 92 0.12 -20.23 -21.15
N THR A 93 1.18 -20.79 -21.73
CA THR A 93 2.35 -21.32 -21.00
C THR A 93 3.46 -20.28 -20.84
N VAL A 94 3.36 -19.16 -21.54
CA VAL A 94 4.34 -18.07 -21.53
C VAL A 94 3.63 -16.78 -21.15
N VAL A 95 4.22 -16.04 -20.20
CA VAL A 95 3.76 -14.70 -19.82
C VAL A 95 4.68 -13.68 -20.47
N ASP A 96 4.19 -12.95 -21.46
CA ASP A 96 4.89 -11.82 -22.06
C ASP A 96 4.43 -10.52 -21.38
N PRO A 97 5.31 -9.82 -20.61
CA PRO A 97 4.95 -8.57 -19.95
C PRO A 97 4.55 -7.44 -20.91
N LYS A 98 4.91 -7.54 -22.17
CA LYS A 98 4.58 -6.55 -23.22
C LYS A 98 3.31 -6.88 -23.99
N ASN A 99 2.85 -8.12 -23.89
CA ASN A 99 1.67 -8.61 -24.60
C ASN A 99 0.87 -9.56 -23.71
N PHE A 100 0.25 -9.01 -22.68
CA PHE A 100 -0.61 -9.78 -21.78
C PHE A 100 -1.87 -10.25 -22.52
N ASP A 101 -2.11 -11.57 -22.49
CA ASP A 101 -3.41 -12.11 -22.88
C ASP A 101 -4.37 -12.05 -21.68
N ASP A 102 -5.38 -11.20 -21.76
CA ASP A 102 -6.40 -11.03 -20.71
C ASP A 102 -7.13 -12.34 -20.38
N LYS A 103 -7.21 -13.28 -21.31
CA LYS A 103 -7.80 -14.60 -21.09
C LYS A 103 -7.01 -15.48 -20.14
N SER A 104 -5.75 -15.14 -19.92
CA SER A 104 -4.86 -15.84 -18.97
C SER A 104 -5.02 -15.36 -17.53
N PHE A 105 -5.92 -14.42 -17.28
CA PHE A 105 -6.16 -13.87 -15.96
C PHE A 105 -7.61 -14.01 -15.54
N VAL A 106 -7.81 -14.26 -14.25
CA VAL A 106 -9.12 -14.21 -13.61
C VAL A 106 -9.12 -13.02 -12.65
N ASP A 107 -10.08 -12.12 -12.83
CA ASP A 107 -10.30 -11.00 -11.93
C ASP A 107 -10.93 -11.50 -10.63
N PHE A 108 -10.33 -11.09 -9.53
CA PHE A 108 -10.79 -11.42 -8.19
C PHE A 108 -10.82 -10.18 -7.32
N LYS A 109 -11.90 -10.02 -6.55
CA LYS A 109 -12.04 -8.93 -5.58
C LYS A 109 -12.37 -9.49 -4.21
N GLY A 110 -11.55 -9.16 -3.22
CA GLY A 110 -11.75 -9.63 -1.83
C GLY A 110 -10.65 -9.22 -0.88
N PRO A 111 -10.86 -9.40 0.43
CA PRO A 111 -9.91 -8.99 1.47
C PRO A 111 -8.64 -9.85 1.50
N SER A 112 -8.65 -10.99 0.85
CA SER A 112 -7.50 -11.89 0.72
C SER A 112 -7.58 -12.63 -0.61
N CYS A 113 -6.42 -12.86 -1.24
CA CYS A 113 -6.32 -13.58 -2.51
C CYS A 113 -5.52 -14.86 -2.31
N ILE A 114 -6.06 -16.00 -2.74
CA ILE A 114 -5.35 -17.28 -2.77
C ILE A 114 -4.64 -17.39 -4.12
N ILE A 115 -3.31 -17.48 -4.09
CA ILE A 115 -2.50 -17.68 -5.28
C ILE A 115 -2.19 -19.18 -5.39
N PRO A 116 -2.66 -19.86 -6.46
CA PRO A 116 -2.39 -21.29 -6.65
C PRO A 116 -0.90 -21.58 -6.81
N PRO A 117 -0.45 -22.82 -6.56
CA PRO A 117 0.92 -23.24 -6.88
C PRO A 117 1.26 -22.99 -8.36
N ASN A 118 2.50 -22.59 -8.63
CA ASN A 118 3.00 -22.27 -9.98
C ASN A 118 2.19 -21.17 -10.71
N SER A 119 1.58 -20.26 -9.93
CA SER A 119 0.85 -19.10 -10.42
C SER A 119 1.36 -17.83 -9.76
N PHE A 120 0.84 -16.69 -10.22
CA PHE A 120 1.09 -15.39 -9.61
C PHE A 120 -0.18 -14.53 -9.70
N ALA A 121 -0.22 -13.46 -8.94
CA ALA A 121 -1.28 -12.50 -9.02
C ALA A 121 -0.71 -11.09 -9.22
N LEU A 122 -1.41 -10.30 -10.01
CA LEU A 122 -1.19 -8.86 -10.10
C LEU A 122 -2.14 -8.18 -9.12
N ALA A 123 -1.62 -7.28 -8.32
CA ALA A 123 -2.39 -6.49 -7.39
C ALA A 123 -2.07 -5.01 -7.57
N ARG A 124 -3.06 -4.16 -7.32
CA ARG A 124 -2.88 -2.71 -7.28
C ARG A 124 -2.58 -2.28 -5.86
N THR A 125 -1.74 -1.27 -5.69
CA THR A 125 -1.54 -0.62 -4.39
C THR A 125 -2.74 0.29 -4.06
N VAL A 126 -3.03 0.44 -2.76
CA VAL A 126 -3.96 1.46 -2.26
C VAL A 126 -3.38 2.85 -2.50
N GLU A 127 -2.07 2.96 -2.31
CA GLU A 127 -1.33 4.21 -2.49
C GLU A 127 -1.10 4.50 -3.97
N TYR A 128 -1.20 5.77 -4.31
CA TYR A 128 -0.75 6.31 -5.59
C TYR A 128 0.64 6.93 -5.42
N PHE A 129 1.58 6.56 -6.29
CA PHE A 129 2.96 7.04 -6.27
C PHE A 129 3.21 8.01 -7.41
N ARG A 130 3.81 9.17 -7.10
CA ARG A 130 4.30 10.18 -8.05
C ARG A 130 5.81 10.26 -7.94
N ILE A 131 6.55 9.51 -8.75
CA ILE A 131 8.01 9.42 -8.72
C ILE A 131 8.57 10.06 -9.97
#